data_54a2fcd65361802942aa1c59b428448b
#
_entry.id   54a2fcd65361802942aa1c59b428448b
#
_cell.length_a   1.000
_cell.length_b   1.000
_cell.length_c   1.000
_cell.angle_alpha   90.00
_cell.angle_beta   90.00
_cell.angle_gamma   90.00
#
_symmetry.space_group_name_H-M   'P 1'
#
loop_
_entity.id
_entity.type
_entity.pdbx_description
1 polymer ?
#
loop_
_entity_poly.entity_id
_entity_poly.type
_entity_poly.pdbx_seq_one_letter_code
_entity_poly.pdbx_strand_id
1 'polypeptide(L)'
;MKKIVLIVSTVLVLIVATVYADRATRVKVKVPSGNAPQPNDAPDGKPAPEVTFKDLDGKDATLAQYKGKVVLVNFWATWCDPCYIEIPWLIEMQQKYEAKGFTVLGISMDEEGKAAVDPFLAKERFNVNGQKLPMNYPIVIGNDEVADKFGGLLGYPTSFLISRDGKIVKRVQGLISYEELTKAIESQL
;
A
#
# COMPACT_ATOMS: atom_id res chain seq x y z
N MET A 1 -47.12 21.55 -43.67
CA MET A 1 -46.05 20.54 -43.53
C MET A 1 -44.63 21.10 -43.83
N LYS A 2 -44.41 21.80 -44.95
CA LYS A 2 -43.08 22.33 -45.34
C LYS A 2 -42.44 23.29 -44.29
N LYS A 3 -43.24 24.17 -43.66
CA LYS A 3 -42.75 25.12 -42.63
C LYS A 3 -42.27 24.42 -41.32
N ILE A 4 -42.92 23.33 -40.91
CA ILE A 4 -42.55 22.55 -39.72
C ILE A 4 -41.23 21.80 -39.96
N VAL A 5 -41.05 21.23 -41.13
CA VAL A 5 -39.81 20.53 -41.52
C VAL A 5 -38.63 21.51 -41.51
N LEU A 6 -38.82 22.74 -42.00
CA LEU A 6 -37.76 23.76 -42.00
C LEU A 6 -37.35 24.20 -40.58
N ILE A 7 -38.32 24.34 -39.68
CA ILE A 7 -38.05 24.71 -38.27
C ILE A 7 -37.32 23.59 -37.54
N VAL A 8 -37.72 22.34 -37.75
CA VAL A 8 -37.08 21.19 -37.12
C VAL A 8 -35.64 21.03 -37.61
N SER A 9 -35.38 21.23 -38.92
CA SER A 9 -34.03 21.14 -39.47
C SER A 9 -33.09 22.24 -38.96
N THR A 10 -33.60 23.50 -38.83
CA THR A 10 -32.80 24.60 -38.25
C THR A 10 -32.49 24.43 -36.79
N VAL A 11 -33.43 23.94 -35.97
CA VAL A 11 -33.19 23.61 -34.56
C VAL A 11 -32.16 22.48 -34.41
N LEU A 12 -32.23 21.46 -35.24
CA LEU A 12 -31.28 20.34 -35.21
C LEU A 12 -29.86 20.80 -35.56
N VAL A 13 -29.72 21.66 -36.55
CA VAL A 13 -28.41 22.25 -36.93
C VAL A 13 -27.83 23.11 -35.81
N LEU A 14 -28.65 23.89 -35.11
CA LEU A 14 -28.21 24.71 -33.99
C LEU A 14 -27.77 23.85 -32.78
N ILE A 15 -28.48 22.77 -32.47
CA ILE A 15 -28.10 21.83 -31.40
C ILE A 15 -26.79 21.14 -31.75
N VAL A 16 -26.62 20.69 -33.00
CA VAL A 16 -25.36 20.06 -33.43
C VAL A 16 -24.21 21.06 -33.35
N ALA A 17 -24.42 22.30 -33.78
CA ALA A 17 -23.39 23.36 -33.73
C ALA A 17 -22.99 23.70 -32.28
N THR A 18 -23.95 23.75 -31.32
CA THR A 18 -23.64 24.01 -29.90
C THR A 18 -22.87 22.83 -29.28
N VAL A 19 -23.24 21.58 -29.58
CA VAL A 19 -22.50 20.40 -29.11
C VAL A 19 -21.09 20.32 -29.69
N TYR A 20 -20.92 20.73 -30.97
CA TYR A 20 -19.58 20.81 -31.58
C TYR A 20 -18.73 21.94 -31.00
N ALA A 21 -19.34 23.12 -30.72
CA ALA A 21 -18.64 24.24 -30.09
C ALA A 21 -18.21 23.90 -28.65
N ASP A 22 -19.04 23.20 -27.88
CA ASP A 22 -18.71 22.74 -26.53
C ASP A 22 -17.55 21.70 -26.54
N ARG A 23 -17.47 20.84 -27.56
CA ARG A 23 -16.31 19.96 -27.75
C ARG A 23 -15.02 20.68 -28.11
N ALA A 24 -15.10 21.83 -28.79
CA ALA A 24 -13.92 22.62 -29.18
C ALA A 24 -13.35 23.45 -28.02
N THR A 25 -14.17 23.75 -27.01
CA THR A 25 -13.78 24.49 -25.80
C THR A 25 -13.36 23.59 -24.63
N ARG A 26 -13.13 22.29 -24.87
CA ARG A 26 -12.51 21.46 -23.83
C ARG A 26 -11.21 22.10 -23.42
N VAL A 27 -11.22 22.69 -22.24
CA VAL A 27 -10.04 23.21 -21.55
C VAL A 27 -8.98 22.12 -21.63
N LYS A 28 -7.92 22.39 -22.40
CA LYS A 28 -6.71 21.57 -22.34
C LYS A 28 -6.14 21.78 -20.94
N VAL A 29 -6.56 20.94 -20.01
CA VAL A 29 -5.88 20.83 -18.73
C VAL A 29 -4.45 20.46 -19.07
N LYS A 30 -3.56 21.43 -18.98
CA LYS A 30 -2.13 21.20 -19.07
C LYS A 30 -1.78 20.42 -17.81
N VAL A 31 -1.81 19.09 -17.93
CA VAL A 31 -1.23 18.23 -16.90
C VAL A 31 0.22 18.66 -16.80
N PRO A 32 0.69 19.11 -15.62
CA PRO A 32 2.10 19.41 -15.47
C PRO A 32 2.88 18.15 -15.84
N SER A 33 3.73 18.22 -16.84
CA SER A 33 4.72 17.20 -17.17
C SER A 33 5.86 17.28 -16.14
N GLY A 34 5.50 17.15 -14.87
CA GLY A 34 6.42 16.79 -13.82
C GLY A 34 6.13 15.33 -13.53
N ASN A 35 7.15 14.48 -13.48
CA ASN A 35 7.04 13.13 -12.99
C ASN A 35 6.36 13.20 -11.63
N ALA A 36 5.03 13.05 -11.59
CA ALA A 36 4.37 12.69 -10.35
C ALA A 36 5.04 11.39 -9.89
N PRO A 37 5.50 11.29 -8.62
CA PRO A 37 6.11 10.06 -8.14
C PRO A 37 5.17 8.91 -8.49
N GLN A 38 5.68 7.94 -9.27
CA GLN A 38 4.91 6.73 -9.54
C GLN A 38 4.64 6.06 -8.19
N PRO A 39 3.48 5.44 -7.96
CA PRO A 39 3.15 4.82 -6.68
C PRO A 39 4.21 3.82 -6.17
N ASN A 40 5.06 3.31 -7.06
CA ASN A 40 6.12 2.35 -6.79
C ASN A 40 7.54 2.94 -6.89
N ASP A 41 7.69 4.26 -7.10
CA ASP A 41 8.98 4.92 -7.02
C ASP A 41 9.39 4.97 -5.55
N ALA A 42 10.18 3.98 -5.11
CA ALA A 42 10.86 4.08 -3.84
C ALA A 42 11.79 5.30 -3.88
N PRO A 43 11.90 6.07 -2.80
CA PRO A 43 13.04 6.95 -2.63
C PRO A 43 14.27 6.06 -2.45
N ASP A 44 14.92 5.71 -3.58
CA ASP A 44 16.06 4.82 -3.61
C ASP A 44 17.14 5.30 -2.64
N GLY A 45 17.38 4.49 -1.61
CA GLY A 45 18.45 4.68 -0.67
C GLY A 45 18.25 5.76 0.40
N LYS A 46 17.06 6.33 0.58
CA LYS A 46 16.80 7.22 1.73
C LYS A 46 16.72 6.40 3.02
N PRO A 47 17.25 6.92 4.13
CA PRO A 47 17.06 6.28 5.43
C PRO A 47 15.58 6.06 5.74
N ALA A 48 15.25 4.92 6.31
CA ALA A 48 13.93 4.72 6.89
C ALA A 48 13.67 5.75 7.99
N PRO A 49 12.44 6.24 8.14
CA PRO A 49 12.14 7.27 9.13
C PRO A 49 12.33 6.74 10.55
N GLU A 50 12.79 7.62 11.43
CA GLU A 50 12.78 7.34 12.86
C GLU A 50 11.34 7.48 13.39
N VAL A 51 10.79 6.34 13.79
CA VAL A 51 9.40 6.24 14.28
C VAL A 51 9.37 5.36 15.53
N THR A 52 8.48 5.71 16.44
CA THR A 52 8.13 4.89 17.61
C THR A 52 6.71 4.37 17.43
N PHE A 53 6.55 3.08 17.56
CA PHE A 53 5.27 2.37 17.55
C PHE A 53 4.91 1.93 18.97
N LYS A 54 3.69 1.51 19.17
CA LYS A 54 3.30 0.68 20.32
C LYS A 54 3.16 -0.76 19.87
N ASP A 55 3.84 -1.68 20.57
CA ASP A 55 3.57 -3.11 20.37
C ASP A 55 2.23 -3.52 21.03
N LEU A 56 1.86 -4.78 20.87
CA LEU A 56 0.61 -5.30 21.42
C LEU A 56 0.58 -5.33 22.96
N ASP A 57 1.74 -5.21 23.63
CA ASP A 57 1.84 -5.06 25.08
C ASP A 57 1.83 -3.60 25.52
N GLY A 58 1.73 -2.64 24.57
CA GLY A 58 1.77 -1.20 24.82
C GLY A 58 3.16 -0.63 25.06
N LYS A 59 4.22 -1.43 24.83
CA LYS A 59 5.61 -0.99 24.94
C LYS A 59 6.05 -0.26 23.69
N ASP A 60 7.05 0.60 23.84
CA ASP A 60 7.66 1.28 22.69
C ASP A 60 8.51 0.30 21.86
N ALA A 61 8.25 0.31 20.56
CA ALA A 61 9.01 -0.41 19.54
C ALA A 61 9.50 0.57 18.47
N THR A 62 10.66 0.33 17.90
CA THR A 62 11.25 1.19 16.87
C THR A 62 11.88 0.35 15.76
N LEU A 63 12.09 0.94 14.58
CA LEU A 63 12.84 0.27 13.50
C LEU A 63 14.29 -0.01 13.88
N ALA A 64 14.87 0.76 14.78
CA ALA A 64 16.25 0.55 15.25
C ALA A 64 16.49 -0.84 15.86
N GLN A 65 15.45 -1.48 16.42
CA GLN A 65 15.51 -2.84 16.98
C GLN A 65 15.80 -3.91 15.91
N TYR A 66 15.55 -3.58 14.64
CA TYR A 66 15.74 -4.47 13.49
C TYR A 66 17.02 -4.16 12.69
N LYS A 67 17.91 -3.30 13.21
CA LYS A 67 19.17 -2.96 12.54
C LYS A 67 20.00 -4.21 12.21
N GLY A 68 20.51 -4.28 10.99
CA GLY A 68 21.25 -5.44 10.48
C GLY A 68 20.36 -6.53 9.86
N LYS A 69 19.03 -6.40 9.94
CA LYS A 69 18.09 -7.25 9.22
C LYS A 69 17.53 -6.55 7.99
N VAL A 70 17.12 -7.32 7.01
CA VAL A 70 16.21 -6.86 5.95
C VAL A 70 14.80 -6.84 6.54
N VAL A 71 14.11 -5.70 6.48
CA VAL A 71 12.79 -5.53 7.08
C VAL A 71 11.76 -5.21 6.00
N LEU A 72 10.70 -5.99 5.94
CA LEU A 72 9.50 -5.64 5.18
C LEU A 72 8.49 -4.99 6.13
N VAL A 73 8.46 -3.67 6.18
CA VAL A 73 7.40 -2.92 6.86
C VAL A 73 6.14 -3.00 6.02
N ASN A 74 5.08 -3.56 6.58
CA ASN A 74 3.80 -3.74 5.88
C ASN A 74 2.68 -3.04 6.66
N PHE A 75 2.07 -2.04 6.05
CA PHE A 75 0.90 -1.33 6.57
C PHE A 75 -0.37 -2.06 6.13
N TRP A 76 -1.18 -2.44 7.10
CA TRP A 76 -2.38 -3.25 6.91
C TRP A 76 -3.49 -2.88 7.89
N ALA A 77 -4.69 -3.45 7.73
CA ALA A 77 -5.78 -3.34 8.70
C ALA A 77 -6.61 -4.62 8.72
N THR A 78 -7.33 -4.86 9.82
CA THR A 78 -8.16 -6.06 10.00
C THR A 78 -9.32 -6.16 9.02
N TRP A 79 -9.79 -5.06 8.49
CA TRP A 79 -10.89 -4.93 7.51
C TRP A 79 -10.40 -4.84 6.05
N CYS A 80 -9.09 -4.96 5.79
CA CYS A 80 -8.50 -4.79 4.47
C CYS A 80 -8.52 -6.10 3.67
N ASP A 81 -9.49 -6.27 2.79
CA ASP A 81 -9.61 -7.47 1.94
C ASP A 81 -8.34 -7.80 1.13
N PRO A 82 -7.66 -6.84 0.45
CA PRO A 82 -6.42 -7.14 -0.24
C PRO A 82 -5.29 -7.61 0.69
N CYS A 83 -5.28 -7.15 1.95
CA CYS A 83 -4.29 -7.58 2.94
C CYS A 83 -4.47 -9.08 3.28
N TYR A 84 -5.70 -9.59 3.31
CA TYR A 84 -5.97 -11.03 3.49
C TYR A 84 -5.32 -11.90 2.41
N ILE A 85 -5.15 -11.39 1.20
CA ILE A 85 -4.48 -12.09 0.10
C ILE A 85 -2.97 -12.13 0.33
N GLU A 86 -2.39 -11.04 0.86
CA GLU A 86 -0.93 -10.89 1.06
C GLU A 86 -0.44 -11.61 2.33
N ILE A 87 -1.20 -11.59 3.42
CA ILE A 87 -0.79 -12.14 4.73
C ILE A 87 -0.25 -13.58 4.63
N PRO A 88 -0.88 -14.54 3.91
CA PRO A 88 -0.31 -15.89 3.74
C PRO A 88 1.10 -15.88 3.17
N TRP A 89 1.38 -15.00 2.20
CA TRP A 89 2.70 -14.86 1.60
C TRP A 89 3.72 -14.32 2.60
N LEU A 90 3.30 -13.34 3.41
CA LEU A 90 4.17 -12.75 4.43
C LEU A 90 4.52 -13.77 5.53
N ILE A 91 3.57 -14.63 5.92
CA ILE A 91 3.80 -15.74 6.85
C ILE A 91 4.84 -16.71 6.28
N GLU A 92 4.70 -17.10 5.02
CA GLU A 92 5.65 -17.98 4.34
C GLU A 92 7.04 -17.35 4.23
N MET A 93 7.12 -16.08 3.83
CA MET A 93 8.37 -15.35 3.70
C MET A 93 9.08 -15.19 5.05
N GLN A 94 8.35 -14.93 6.13
CA GLN A 94 8.91 -14.91 7.49
C GLN A 94 9.55 -16.26 7.81
N GLN A 95 8.84 -17.38 7.62
CA GLN A 95 9.38 -18.71 7.86
C GLN A 95 10.63 -19.01 7.02
N LYS A 96 10.58 -18.65 5.74
CA LYS A 96 11.64 -18.98 4.77
C LYS A 96 12.93 -18.19 4.97
N TYR A 97 12.80 -16.91 5.39
CA TYR A 97 13.93 -15.97 5.37
C TYR A 97 14.35 -15.47 6.75
N GLU A 98 13.64 -15.77 7.84
CA GLU A 98 14.01 -15.30 9.18
C GLU A 98 15.44 -15.69 9.56
N ALA A 99 15.82 -16.95 9.33
CA ALA A 99 17.18 -17.44 9.62
C ALA A 99 18.26 -16.77 8.76
N LYS A 100 17.87 -16.11 7.66
CA LYS A 100 18.78 -15.33 6.80
C LYS A 100 18.85 -13.85 7.19
N GLY A 101 18.23 -13.47 8.32
CA GLY A 101 18.22 -12.10 8.80
C GLY A 101 17.15 -11.22 8.15
N PHE A 102 15.99 -11.78 7.82
CA PHE A 102 14.81 -11.07 7.36
C PHE A 102 13.74 -11.01 8.46
N THR A 103 12.91 -10.02 8.42
CA THR A 103 11.64 -10.01 9.19
C THR A 103 10.59 -9.16 8.49
N VAL A 104 9.33 -9.58 8.63
CA VAL A 104 8.18 -8.71 8.39
C VAL A 104 7.91 -7.92 9.67
N LEU A 105 7.54 -6.65 9.55
CA LEU A 105 6.97 -5.84 10.63
C LEU A 105 5.60 -5.36 10.14
N GLY A 106 4.53 -5.94 10.67
CA GLY A 106 3.16 -5.55 10.37
C GLY A 106 2.76 -4.33 11.21
N ILE A 107 2.40 -3.23 10.56
CA ILE A 107 1.89 -2.02 11.21
C ILE A 107 0.37 -1.99 10.98
N SER A 108 -0.41 -2.28 12.01
CA SER A 108 -1.86 -2.17 11.95
C SER A 108 -2.27 -0.70 11.97
N MET A 109 -3.15 -0.35 11.03
CA MET A 109 -3.73 0.99 10.89
C MET A 109 -5.22 1.02 11.28
N ASP A 110 -5.64 0.05 12.11
CA ASP A 110 -6.97 0.05 12.69
C ASP A 110 -7.11 1.21 13.69
N GLU A 111 -8.16 2.02 13.58
CA GLU A 111 -8.41 3.17 14.46
C GLU A 111 -8.59 2.74 15.92
N GLU A 112 -9.20 1.57 16.15
CA GLU A 112 -9.37 0.97 17.46
C GLU A 112 -8.08 0.34 17.99
N GLY A 113 -7.02 0.31 17.20
CA GLY A 113 -5.71 -0.19 17.55
C GLY A 113 -5.75 -1.63 18.08
N LYS A 114 -5.17 -1.86 19.26
CA LYS A 114 -5.12 -3.20 19.89
C LYS A 114 -6.49 -3.87 20.05
N ALA A 115 -7.57 -3.10 20.26
CA ALA A 115 -8.91 -3.65 20.45
C ALA A 115 -9.46 -4.34 19.19
N ALA A 116 -9.05 -3.90 18.00
CA ALA A 116 -9.36 -4.57 16.73
C ALA A 116 -8.38 -5.72 16.44
N VAL A 117 -7.09 -5.51 16.74
CA VAL A 117 -6.01 -6.43 16.35
C VAL A 117 -5.99 -7.71 17.19
N ASP A 118 -6.15 -7.63 18.50
CA ASP A 118 -6.10 -8.82 19.39
C ASP A 118 -7.12 -9.91 19.01
N PRO A 119 -8.42 -9.62 18.85
CA PRO A 119 -9.39 -10.62 18.47
C PRO A 119 -9.15 -11.16 17.06
N PHE A 120 -8.62 -10.35 16.14
CA PHE A 120 -8.22 -10.77 14.82
C PHE A 120 -7.10 -11.83 14.89
N LEU A 121 -6.00 -11.53 15.58
CA LEU A 121 -4.86 -12.43 15.73
C LEU A 121 -5.22 -13.72 16.49
N ALA A 122 -6.12 -13.62 17.45
CA ALA A 122 -6.60 -14.80 18.20
C ALA A 122 -7.39 -15.76 17.31
N LYS A 123 -8.20 -15.23 16.39
CA LYS A 123 -9.17 -15.99 15.60
C LYS A 123 -8.64 -16.40 14.22
N GLU A 124 -8.00 -15.48 13.51
CA GLU A 124 -7.67 -15.68 12.10
C GLU A 124 -6.53 -16.69 11.90
N ARG A 125 -6.71 -17.55 10.90
CA ARG A 125 -5.72 -18.54 10.47
C ARG A 125 -5.68 -18.58 8.96
N PHE A 126 -4.51 -18.42 8.40
CA PHE A 126 -4.26 -18.29 6.97
C PHE A 126 -3.76 -19.60 6.38
N ASN A 127 -4.22 -19.93 5.18
CA ASN A 127 -3.75 -21.13 4.50
C ASN A 127 -2.39 -20.87 3.85
N VAL A 128 -1.35 -21.50 4.39
CA VAL A 128 0.02 -21.44 3.88
C VAL A 128 0.43 -22.87 3.53
N ASN A 129 0.56 -23.16 2.24
CA ASN A 129 0.94 -24.49 1.74
C ASN A 129 0.08 -25.64 2.31
N GLY A 130 -1.24 -25.41 2.45
CA GLY A 130 -2.20 -26.39 2.97
C GLY A 130 -2.31 -26.42 4.50
N GLN A 131 -1.53 -25.64 5.21
CA GLN A 131 -1.58 -25.55 6.68
C GLN A 131 -2.29 -24.25 7.12
N LYS A 132 -3.08 -24.33 8.18
CA LYS A 132 -3.72 -23.16 8.80
C LYS A 132 -2.80 -22.57 9.87
N LEU A 133 -2.15 -21.43 9.54
CA LEU A 133 -1.17 -20.79 10.40
C LEU A 133 -1.64 -19.40 10.86
N PRO A 134 -1.30 -18.97 12.11
CA PRO A 134 -1.46 -17.59 12.52
C PRO A 134 -0.41 -16.69 11.84
N MET A 135 -0.58 -15.39 11.94
CA MET A 135 0.51 -14.44 11.66
C MET A 135 1.68 -14.74 12.62
N ASN A 136 2.90 -14.84 12.06
CA ASN A 136 4.10 -15.33 12.75
C ASN A 136 5.22 -14.30 12.80
N TYR A 137 4.89 -13.03 12.60
CA TYR A 137 5.82 -11.91 12.58
C TYR A 137 5.35 -10.78 13.53
N PRO A 138 6.26 -9.89 13.96
CA PRO A 138 5.92 -8.78 14.84
C PRO A 138 4.80 -7.90 14.28
N ILE A 139 3.84 -7.56 15.16
CA ILE A 139 2.76 -6.63 14.87
C ILE A 139 2.88 -5.45 15.84
N VAL A 140 2.74 -4.25 15.30
CA VAL A 140 2.70 -2.99 16.06
C VAL A 140 1.48 -2.17 15.64
N ILE A 141 1.09 -1.24 16.49
CA ILE A 141 -0.02 -0.32 16.24
C ILE A 141 0.56 0.95 15.63
N GLY A 142 0.04 1.31 14.44
CA GLY A 142 0.33 2.54 13.73
C GLY A 142 -0.73 3.62 14.00
N ASN A 143 -0.52 4.76 13.38
CA ASN A 143 -1.43 5.90 13.31
C ASN A 143 -1.03 6.79 12.12
N ASP A 144 -1.79 7.86 11.89
CA ASP A 144 -1.54 8.80 10.79
C ASP A 144 -0.14 9.45 10.87
N GLU A 145 0.34 9.77 12.09
CA GLU A 145 1.69 10.35 12.26
C GLU A 145 2.77 9.39 11.75
N VAL A 146 2.62 8.09 12.05
CA VAL A 146 3.53 7.06 11.54
C VAL A 146 3.45 6.97 10.02
N ALA A 147 2.24 6.95 9.45
CA ALA A 147 2.01 6.92 8.01
C ALA A 147 2.65 8.13 7.31
N ASP A 148 2.50 9.32 7.87
CA ASP A 148 3.06 10.58 7.34
C ASP A 148 4.59 10.55 7.30
N LYS A 149 5.25 9.98 8.32
CA LYS A 149 6.71 9.82 8.33
C LYS A 149 7.22 8.90 7.21
N PHE A 150 6.39 7.96 6.74
CA PHE A 150 6.67 7.14 5.55
C PHE A 150 6.27 7.82 4.22
N GLY A 151 5.88 9.11 4.26
CA GLY A 151 5.50 9.89 3.08
C GLY A 151 4.02 9.78 2.71
N GLY A 152 3.18 9.39 3.68
CA GLY A 152 1.75 9.18 3.51
C GLY A 152 1.41 7.86 2.81
N LEU A 153 0.21 7.36 3.07
CA LEU A 153 -0.30 6.11 2.50
C LEU A 153 -1.56 6.42 1.68
N LEU A 154 -1.63 5.93 0.46
CA LEU A 154 -2.83 6.07 -0.39
C LEU A 154 -3.84 4.94 -0.16
N GLY A 155 -3.48 3.91 0.61
CA GLY A 155 -4.30 2.76 0.93
C GLY A 155 -3.51 1.56 1.43
N TYR A 156 -4.18 0.44 1.65
CA TYR A 156 -3.60 -0.79 2.15
C TYR A 156 -3.82 -1.95 1.17
N PRO A 157 -2.88 -2.93 1.13
CA PRO A 157 -1.60 -2.91 1.81
C PRO A 157 -0.64 -1.88 1.20
N THR A 158 0.26 -1.34 1.99
CA THR A 158 1.43 -0.59 1.51
C THR A 158 2.66 -1.12 2.23
N SER A 159 3.70 -1.47 1.47
CA SER A 159 4.90 -2.07 2.02
C SER A 159 6.15 -1.28 1.66
N PHE A 160 7.12 -1.27 2.60
CA PHE A 160 8.45 -0.70 2.41
C PHE A 160 9.49 -1.77 2.73
N LEU A 161 10.32 -2.10 1.74
CA LEU A 161 11.47 -2.97 1.96
C LEU A 161 12.65 -2.13 2.40
N ILE A 162 13.20 -2.47 3.57
CA ILE A 162 14.31 -1.76 4.21
C ILE A 162 15.52 -2.71 4.22
N SER A 163 16.64 -2.22 3.72
CA SER A 163 17.92 -2.94 3.70
C SER A 163 18.56 -3.04 5.09
N ARG A 164 19.59 -3.87 5.22
CA ARG A 164 20.31 -4.09 6.49
C ARG A 164 20.95 -2.82 7.07
N ASP A 165 21.30 -1.85 6.23
CA ASP A 165 21.84 -0.54 6.61
C ASP A 165 20.72 0.52 6.90
N GLY A 166 19.46 0.08 6.92
CA GLY A 166 18.32 0.91 7.33
C GLY A 166 17.79 1.86 6.23
N LYS A 167 18.07 1.57 4.95
CA LYS A 167 17.56 2.38 3.84
C LYS A 167 16.34 1.74 3.19
N ILE A 168 15.39 2.55 2.77
CA ILE A 168 14.24 2.10 1.97
C ILE A 168 14.76 1.80 0.55
N VAL A 169 14.63 0.55 0.12
CA VAL A 169 15.06 0.08 -1.21
C VAL A 169 13.89 -0.21 -2.15
N LYS A 170 12.68 -0.37 -1.62
CA LYS A 170 11.47 -0.53 -2.43
C LYS A 170 10.25 -0.06 -1.65
N ARG A 171 9.35 0.66 -2.32
CA ARG A 171 7.98 0.93 -1.88
C ARG A 171 7.03 0.13 -2.76
N VAL A 172 6.06 -0.50 -2.17
CA VAL A 172 4.98 -1.23 -2.85
C VAL A 172 3.66 -0.68 -2.35
N GLN A 173 2.83 -0.21 -3.25
CA GLN A 173 1.51 0.31 -2.95
C GLN A 173 0.45 -0.60 -3.56
N GLY A 174 -0.43 -1.15 -2.74
CA GLY A 174 -1.34 -2.22 -3.12
C GLY A 174 -0.63 -3.58 -3.24
N LEU A 175 -1.34 -4.56 -3.78
CA LEU A 175 -0.81 -5.90 -4.01
C LEU A 175 0.16 -5.92 -5.20
N ILE A 176 1.28 -6.61 -5.02
CA ILE A 176 2.15 -7.07 -6.12
C ILE A 176 2.15 -8.59 -6.17
N SER A 177 2.77 -9.20 -7.19
CA SER A 177 2.83 -10.65 -7.24
C SER A 177 3.77 -11.22 -6.16
N TYR A 178 3.50 -12.47 -5.75
CA TYR A 178 4.37 -13.21 -4.82
C TYR A 178 5.81 -13.28 -5.34
N GLU A 179 5.99 -13.53 -6.65
CA GLU A 179 7.31 -13.63 -7.27
C GLU A 179 8.06 -12.31 -7.22
N GLU A 180 7.38 -11.19 -7.49
CA GLU A 180 8.00 -9.87 -7.46
C GLU A 180 8.44 -9.49 -6.05
N LEU A 181 7.60 -9.76 -5.03
CA LEU A 181 7.94 -9.51 -3.64
C LEU A 181 9.10 -10.40 -3.19
N THR A 182 9.06 -11.69 -3.53
CA THR A 182 10.13 -12.66 -3.26
C THR A 182 11.46 -12.19 -3.85
N LYS A 183 11.47 -11.82 -5.12
CA LYS A 183 12.69 -11.35 -5.82
C LYS A 183 13.26 -10.08 -5.16
N ALA A 184 12.39 -9.16 -4.75
CA ALA A 184 12.82 -7.95 -4.06
C ALA A 184 13.49 -8.28 -2.73
N ILE A 185 12.91 -9.16 -1.91
CA ILE A 185 13.48 -9.61 -0.63
C ILE A 185 14.82 -10.32 -0.85
N GLU A 186 14.86 -11.31 -1.76
CA GLU A 186 16.07 -12.11 -2.03
C GLU A 186 17.23 -11.25 -2.52
N SER A 187 16.97 -10.14 -3.21
CA SER A 187 18.01 -9.20 -3.65
C SER A 187 18.70 -8.45 -2.51
N GLN A 188 18.14 -8.49 -1.28
CA GLN A 188 18.65 -7.80 -0.10
C GLN A 188 19.25 -8.75 0.95
N LEU A 189 19.07 -10.07 0.78
CA LEU A 189 19.56 -11.10 1.71
C LEU A 189 21.02 -11.47 1.45
#